data_2d5ece5e7f4cd204d17d79e6d4a9b8e4
#
_entry.id   2d5ece5e7f4cd204d17d79e6d4a9b8e4
#
_cell.length_a   1.000
_cell.length_b   1.000
_cell.length_c   1.000
_cell.angle_alpha   90.00
_cell.angle_beta   90.00
_cell.angle_gamma   90.00
#
_symmetry.space_group_name_H-M   'P 1'
#
loop_
_entity.id
_entity.type
_entity.pdbx_description
1 polymer ?
#
loop_
_entity_poly.entity_id
_entity_poly.type
_entity_poly.pdbx_seq_one_letter_code
_entity_poly.pdbx_strand_id
1 'polypeptide(L)'
;EISACLVGSEMCIRDRTQGQGCYCFVNGLVQTQVQKLQSHYPYIVVDNEAGMEHISRGILPMMEVAILVSDCSRRGVQAAGRIAKLMNELNFKPQTTGLIVNRVPDGKLDAGTLEEIRNQGLELLGVVPHDDQVYQYDCDGKPIIRLPKDSPVRSALGEIVKKLGL
;
A
#
# COMPACT_ATOMS: atom_id res chain seq x y z
N GLU A 1 12.32 -4.03 8.60
CA GLU A 1 13.18 -5.15 8.12
C GLU A 1 12.38 -6.39 7.70
N ILE A 2 11.19 -6.62 8.22
CA ILE A 2 10.39 -7.82 7.92
C ILE A 2 9.58 -7.68 6.64
N SER A 3 9.16 -6.48 6.29
CA SER A 3 8.50 -6.19 5.01
C SER A 3 9.38 -6.60 3.82
N ALA A 4 10.68 -6.33 3.90
CA ALA A 4 11.64 -6.73 2.85
C ALA A 4 11.78 -8.26 2.71
N CYS A 5 11.61 -9.02 3.80
CA CYS A 5 11.71 -10.48 3.78
C CYS A 5 10.47 -11.13 3.14
N LEU A 6 9.28 -10.58 3.33
CA LEU A 6 8.05 -11.07 2.70
C LEU A 6 8.03 -10.75 1.19
N VAL A 7 8.43 -9.55 0.79
CA VAL A 7 8.60 -9.17 -0.62
C VAL A 7 9.66 -10.05 -1.29
N GLY A 8 10.79 -10.28 -0.64
CA GLY A 8 11.84 -11.15 -1.16
C GLY A 8 11.40 -12.62 -1.30
N SER A 9 10.59 -13.14 -0.40
CA SER A 9 10.08 -14.52 -0.51
C SER A 9 9.00 -14.65 -1.58
N GLU A 10 8.16 -13.63 -1.80
CA GLU A 10 7.20 -13.62 -2.90
C GLU A 10 7.88 -13.57 -4.27
N MET A 11 8.89 -12.74 -4.45
CA MET A 11 9.68 -12.71 -5.68
C MET A 11 10.39 -14.05 -5.94
N CYS A 12 11.00 -14.65 -4.93
CA CYS A 12 11.64 -15.97 -5.05
C CYS A 12 10.65 -17.09 -5.40
N ILE A 13 9.42 -17.00 -4.93
CA ILE A 13 8.35 -17.95 -5.22
C ILE A 13 7.84 -17.74 -6.66
N ARG A 14 7.73 -16.51 -7.12
CA ARG A 14 7.28 -16.16 -8.48
C ARG A 14 8.26 -16.62 -9.55
N ASP A 15 9.54 -16.41 -9.36
CA ASP A 15 10.58 -16.80 -10.31
C ASP A 15 10.72 -18.31 -10.49
N ARG A 16 10.28 -19.11 -9.50
CA ARG A 16 10.38 -20.56 -9.54
C ARG A 16 9.17 -21.27 -10.16
N THR A 17 8.06 -20.59 -10.37
CA THR A 17 6.79 -21.23 -10.75
C THR A 17 6.17 -20.70 -12.04
N GLN A 18 6.98 -20.32 -13.03
CA GLN A 18 6.47 -20.05 -14.40
C GLN A 18 5.99 -21.33 -15.09
N GLY A 19 5.24 -22.17 -14.40
CA GLY A 19 4.53 -23.31 -14.94
C GLY A 19 3.02 -23.14 -14.76
N GLN A 20 2.24 -23.70 -15.68
CA GLN A 20 0.77 -23.75 -15.61
C GLN A 20 0.30 -24.51 -14.35
N GLY A 21 0.41 -23.89 -13.16
CA GLY A 21 0.02 -24.49 -11.89
C GLY A 21 -0.82 -23.54 -11.05
N CYS A 22 -1.78 -24.10 -10.34
CA CYS A 22 -2.59 -23.35 -9.37
C CYS A 22 -1.68 -22.81 -8.24
N TYR A 23 -1.60 -21.51 -8.07
CA TYR A 23 -0.87 -20.86 -6.99
C TYR A 23 -1.45 -21.13 -5.58
N CYS A 24 -2.47 -21.97 -5.48
CA CYS A 24 -3.18 -22.24 -4.22
C CYS A 24 -2.24 -22.76 -3.12
N PHE A 25 -1.28 -23.61 -3.45
CA PHE A 25 -0.34 -24.14 -2.47
C PHE A 25 0.62 -23.05 -1.95
N VAL A 26 1.15 -22.22 -2.84
CA VAL A 26 2.07 -21.13 -2.51
C VAL A 26 1.35 -20.08 -1.68
N ASN A 27 0.12 -19.72 -2.06
CA ASN A 27 -0.71 -18.78 -1.33
C ASN A 27 -1.03 -19.28 0.08
N GLY A 28 -1.30 -20.57 0.24
CA GLY A 28 -1.49 -21.20 1.56
C GLY A 28 -0.26 -21.14 2.46
N LEU A 29 0.94 -21.29 1.86
CA LEU A 29 2.21 -21.13 2.60
C LEU A 29 2.40 -19.69 3.07
N VAL A 30 2.20 -18.70 2.20
CA VAL A 30 2.31 -17.27 2.56
C VAL A 30 1.33 -16.94 3.67
N GLN A 31 0.07 -17.33 3.54
CA GLN A 31 -0.95 -17.12 4.57
C GLN A 31 -0.54 -17.71 5.92
N THR A 32 -0.04 -18.95 5.92
CA THR A 32 0.43 -19.62 7.14
C THR A 32 1.61 -18.88 7.78
N GLN A 33 2.55 -18.36 6.98
CA GLN A 33 3.69 -17.60 7.50
C GLN A 33 3.24 -16.26 8.08
N VAL A 34 2.36 -15.54 7.41
CA VAL A 34 1.80 -14.27 7.92
C VAL A 34 1.08 -14.51 9.26
N GLN A 35 0.26 -15.54 9.37
CA GLN A 35 -0.41 -15.90 10.63
C GLN A 35 0.58 -16.19 11.77
N LYS A 36 1.67 -16.89 11.50
CA LYS A 36 2.72 -17.13 12.49
C LYS A 36 3.41 -15.83 12.93
N LEU A 37 3.65 -14.91 12.00
CA LEU A 37 4.29 -13.63 12.30
C LEU A 37 3.38 -12.73 13.15
N GLN A 38 2.05 -12.77 12.93
CA GLN A 38 1.08 -11.98 13.69
C GLN A 38 1.16 -12.21 15.21
N SER A 39 1.55 -13.40 15.65
CA SER A 39 1.69 -13.70 17.07
C SER A 39 2.99 -13.18 17.70
N HIS A 40 3.96 -12.75 16.89
CA HIS A 40 5.31 -12.39 17.36
C HIS A 40 5.63 -10.90 17.21
N TYR A 41 4.85 -10.16 16.40
CA TYR A 41 5.12 -8.76 16.10
C TYR A 41 3.90 -7.89 16.39
N PRO A 42 4.10 -6.70 17.00
CA PRO A 42 3.01 -5.76 17.28
C PRO A 42 2.44 -5.14 15.99
N TYR A 43 3.23 -5.08 14.93
CA TYR A 43 2.83 -4.55 13.62
C TYR A 43 3.34 -5.44 12.50
N ILE A 44 2.48 -5.68 11.51
CA ILE A 44 2.84 -6.32 10.24
C ILE A 44 2.42 -5.38 9.12
N VAL A 45 3.36 -5.01 8.28
CA VAL A 45 3.09 -4.24 7.07
C VAL A 45 3.26 -5.16 5.87
N VAL A 46 2.19 -5.29 5.08
CA VAL A 46 2.19 -6.06 3.84
C VAL A 46 2.18 -5.10 2.68
N ASP A 47 3.26 -5.09 1.91
CA ASP A 47 3.37 -4.33 0.67
C ASP A 47 2.88 -5.21 -0.49
N ASN A 48 1.80 -4.75 -1.14
CA ASN A 48 1.18 -5.48 -2.23
C ASN A 48 1.59 -4.88 -3.57
N GLU A 49 1.80 -5.73 -4.57
CA GLU A 49 1.94 -5.26 -5.94
C GLU A 49 0.70 -4.46 -6.39
N ALA A 50 0.92 -3.56 -7.37
CA ALA A 50 -0.16 -2.81 -7.98
C ALA A 50 -1.21 -3.75 -8.56
N GLY A 51 -2.46 -3.60 -8.15
CA GLY A 51 -3.59 -4.37 -8.66
C GLY A 51 -4.39 -5.11 -7.58
N MET A 52 -5.24 -6.01 -8.02
CA MET A 52 -6.26 -6.64 -7.18
C MET A 52 -6.02 -8.15 -6.95
N GLU A 53 -4.92 -8.67 -7.47
CA GLU A 53 -4.70 -10.12 -7.55
C GLU A 53 -4.58 -10.76 -6.17
N HIS A 54 -3.83 -10.14 -5.25
CA HIS A 54 -3.64 -10.64 -3.89
C HIS A 54 -4.92 -10.60 -3.07
N ILE A 55 -5.74 -9.57 -3.26
CA ILE A 55 -7.04 -9.44 -2.60
C ILE A 55 -8.02 -10.47 -3.14
N SER A 56 -8.10 -10.61 -4.47
CA SER A 56 -9.01 -11.55 -5.13
C SER A 56 -8.71 -13.02 -4.81
N ARG A 57 -7.47 -13.34 -4.48
CA ARG A 57 -7.04 -14.69 -4.10
C ARG A 57 -7.19 -15.00 -2.62
N GLY A 58 -7.62 -14.04 -1.80
CA GLY A 58 -7.80 -14.23 -0.36
C GLY A 58 -6.50 -14.55 0.39
N ILE A 59 -5.35 -14.09 -0.14
CA ILE A 59 -4.03 -14.38 0.45
C ILE A 59 -3.82 -13.62 1.75
N LEU A 60 -4.47 -12.45 1.87
CA LEU A 60 -4.29 -11.59 3.02
C LEU A 60 -5.17 -12.04 4.18
N PRO A 61 -4.60 -12.20 5.37
CA PRO A 61 -5.37 -12.41 6.59
C PRO A 61 -6.22 -11.18 6.90
N MET A 62 -7.05 -11.26 7.93
CA MET A 62 -7.75 -10.08 8.45
C MET A 62 -6.74 -8.97 8.75
N MET A 63 -6.90 -7.86 8.08
CA MET A 63 -6.10 -6.64 8.29
C MET A 63 -6.93 -5.61 9.02
N GLU A 64 -6.29 -4.87 9.93
CA GLU A 64 -6.93 -3.77 10.64
C GLU A 64 -7.00 -2.53 9.77
N VAL A 65 -5.96 -2.27 8.99
CA VAL A 65 -5.84 -1.08 8.14
C VAL A 65 -5.51 -1.47 6.70
N ALA A 66 -6.27 -0.96 5.76
CA ALA A 66 -5.97 -1.02 4.33
C ALA A 66 -5.67 0.39 3.80
N ILE A 67 -4.48 0.57 3.27
CA ILE A 67 -4.04 1.82 2.68
C ILE A 67 -4.04 1.68 1.16
N LEU A 68 -4.88 2.45 0.50
CA LEU A 68 -4.89 2.60 -0.96
C LEU A 68 -3.93 3.73 -1.32
N VAL A 69 -3.02 3.49 -2.24
CA VAL A 69 -2.08 4.51 -2.71
C VAL A 69 -2.33 4.80 -4.18
N SER A 70 -2.51 6.07 -4.50
CA SER A 70 -2.66 6.51 -5.89
C SER A 70 -1.78 7.74 -6.17
N ASP A 71 -1.56 8.04 -7.43
CA ASP A 71 -1.07 9.35 -7.85
C ASP A 71 -2.21 10.40 -7.81
N CYS A 72 -1.90 11.65 -8.13
CA CYS A 72 -2.88 12.74 -8.11
C CYS A 72 -3.77 12.79 -9.37
N SER A 73 -3.69 11.82 -10.27
CA SER A 73 -4.54 11.78 -11.45
C SER A 73 -5.94 11.24 -11.12
N ARG A 74 -6.96 11.74 -11.83
CA ARG A 74 -8.32 11.18 -11.72
C ARG A 74 -8.36 9.67 -11.99
N ARG A 75 -7.55 9.19 -12.96
CA ARG A 75 -7.47 7.76 -13.28
C ARG A 75 -6.89 6.93 -12.14
N GLY A 76 -5.87 7.45 -11.45
CA GLY A 76 -5.31 6.81 -10.26
C GLY A 76 -6.34 6.70 -9.14
N VAL A 77 -7.06 7.78 -8.85
CA VAL A 77 -8.14 7.79 -7.85
C VAL A 77 -9.26 6.82 -8.23
N GLN A 78 -9.68 6.77 -9.50
CA GLN A 78 -10.67 5.80 -9.98
C GLN A 78 -10.18 4.35 -9.84
N ALA A 79 -8.88 4.10 -10.06
CA ALA A 79 -8.32 2.78 -9.85
C ALA A 79 -8.37 2.38 -8.37
N ALA A 80 -8.02 3.29 -7.47
CA ALA A 80 -8.16 3.07 -6.02
C ALA A 80 -9.63 2.81 -5.63
N GLY A 81 -10.58 3.56 -6.20
CA GLY A 81 -12.01 3.34 -5.99
C GLY A 81 -12.48 1.95 -6.43
N ARG A 82 -11.97 1.45 -7.57
CA ARG A 82 -12.26 0.07 -8.02
C ARG A 82 -11.72 -0.98 -7.05
N ILE A 83 -10.51 -0.76 -6.50
CA ILE A 83 -9.93 -1.66 -5.49
C ILE A 83 -10.80 -1.66 -4.23
N ALA A 84 -11.22 -0.49 -3.74
CA ALA A 84 -12.09 -0.39 -2.57
C ALA A 84 -13.44 -1.13 -2.77
N LYS A 85 -14.04 -1.00 -3.96
CA LYS A 85 -15.27 -1.73 -4.31
C LYS A 85 -15.05 -3.24 -4.30
N LEU A 86 -13.98 -3.71 -4.93
CA LEU A 86 -13.63 -5.13 -4.94
C LEU A 86 -13.39 -5.68 -3.53
N MET A 87 -12.71 -4.93 -2.66
CA MET A 87 -12.53 -5.33 -1.26
C MET A 87 -13.88 -5.60 -0.58
N ASN A 88 -14.87 -4.74 -0.79
CA ASN A 88 -16.21 -4.91 -0.26
C ASN A 88 -16.92 -6.14 -0.85
N GLU A 89 -16.82 -6.37 -2.16
CA GLU A 89 -17.42 -7.52 -2.86
C GLU A 89 -16.84 -8.85 -2.35
N LEU A 90 -15.55 -8.88 -2.04
CA LEU A 90 -14.85 -10.04 -1.52
C LEU A 90 -14.99 -10.21 0.00
N ASN A 91 -15.82 -9.41 0.67
CA ASN A 91 -15.94 -9.37 2.13
C ASN A 91 -14.63 -9.12 2.89
N PHE A 92 -13.65 -8.53 2.22
CA PHE A 92 -12.44 -8.05 2.86
C PHE A 92 -12.73 -6.69 3.50
N LYS A 93 -12.99 -6.70 4.81
CA LYS A 93 -13.45 -5.53 5.57
C LYS A 93 -12.43 -5.17 6.65
N PRO A 94 -11.37 -4.43 6.32
CA PRO A 94 -10.50 -3.86 7.33
C PRO A 94 -11.28 -2.88 8.22
N GLN A 95 -10.82 -2.63 9.43
CA GLN A 95 -11.44 -1.67 10.34
C GLN A 95 -11.33 -0.24 9.80
N THR A 96 -10.20 0.06 9.14
CA THR A 96 -9.94 1.35 8.50
C THR A 96 -9.48 1.12 7.06
N THR A 97 -10.11 1.84 6.13
CA THR A 97 -9.67 1.91 4.74
C THR A 97 -9.51 3.37 4.36
N GLY A 98 -8.34 3.74 3.83
CA GLY A 98 -8.13 5.13 3.42
C GLY A 98 -7.17 5.27 2.25
N LEU A 99 -7.26 6.44 1.60
CA LEU A 99 -6.47 6.81 0.44
C LEU A 99 -5.30 7.71 0.83
N ILE A 100 -4.13 7.38 0.34
CA ILE A 100 -2.97 8.28 0.29
C ILE A 100 -2.76 8.68 -1.17
N VAL A 101 -2.74 9.99 -1.43
CA VAL A 101 -2.36 10.49 -2.76
C VAL A 101 -0.90 10.87 -2.73
N ASN A 102 -0.10 10.18 -3.55
CA ASN A 102 1.36 10.29 -3.58
C ASN A 102 1.85 11.15 -4.76
N ARG A 103 3.05 11.71 -4.63
CA ARG A 103 3.74 12.52 -5.64
C ARG A 103 2.93 13.74 -6.10
N VAL A 104 2.25 14.37 -5.17
CA VAL A 104 1.42 15.54 -5.47
C VAL A 104 2.30 16.77 -5.67
N PRO A 105 2.24 17.46 -6.83
CA PRO A 105 2.95 18.72 -7.02
C PRO A 105 2.59 19.72 -5.92
N ASP A 106 3.58 20.35 -5.34
CA ASP A 106 3.42 21.33 -4.25
C ASP A 106 2.57 20.86 -3.05
N GLY A 107 2.32 19.55 -2.94
CA GLY A 107 1.51 18.96 -1.87
C GLY A 107 0.03 19.37 -1.88
N LYS A 108 -0.47 19.97 -2.97
CA LYS A 108 -1.84 20.46 -3.09
C LYS A 108 -2.60 19.74 -4.19
N LEU A 109 -3.71 19.10 -3.81
CA LEU A 109 -4.63 18.50 -4.77
C LEU A 109 -5.46 19.56 -5.47
N ASP A 110 -5.67 19.38 -6.78
CA ASP A 110 -6.61 20.18 -7.53
C ASP A 110 -8.06 19.83 -7.19
N ALA A 111 -8.97 20.78 -7.50
CA ALA A 111 -10.40 20.62 -7.21
C ALA A 111 -11.02 19.40 -7.87
N GLY A 112 -10.57 19.05 -9.09
CA GLY A 112 -11.10 17.92 -9.83
C GLY A 112 -10.68 16.57 -9.21
N THR A 113 -9.46 16.47 -8.71
CA THR A 113 -8.99 15.27 -7.97
C THR A 113 -9.74 15.13 -6.65
N LEU A 114 -9.95 16.23 -5.91
CA LEU A 114 -10.74 16.21 -4.67
C LEU A 114 -12.19 15.78 -4.92
N GLU A 115 -12.80 16.28 -6.00
CA GLU A 115 -14.14 15.86 -6.42
C GLU A 115 -14.19 14.37 -6.74
N GLU A 116 -13.20 13.86 -7.49
CA GLU A 116 -13.13 12.45 -7.84
C GLU A 116 -12.99 11.57 -6.58
N ILE A 117 -12.17 11.95 -5.61
CA ILE A 117 -12.03 11.23 -4.33
C ILE A 117 -13.39 11.11 -3.64
N ARG A 118 -14.17 12.22 -3.59
CA ARG A 118 -15.52 12.22 -3.01
C ARG A 118 -16.48 11.31 -3.80
N ASN A 119 -16.44 11.39 -5.13
CA ASN A 119 -17.29 10.58 -6.01
C ASN A 119 -17.02 9.08 -5.87
N GLN A 120 -15.78 8.71 -5.59
CA GLN A 120 -15.41 7.31 -5.31
C GLN A 120 -15.73 6.88 -3.87
N GLY A 121 -16.14 7.80 -2.99
CA GLY A 121 -16.44 7.51 -1.58
C GLY A 121 -15.19 7.11 -0.79
N LEU A 122 -14.02 7.61 -1.17
CA LEU A 122 -12.75 7.28 -0.51
C LEU A 122 -12.45 8.30 0.61
N GLU A 123 -12.00 7.81 1.75
CA GLU A 123 -11.49 8.63 2.83
C GLU A 123 -10.03 9.03 2.55
N LEU A 124 -9.75 10.33 2.49
CA LEU A 124 -8.39 10.85 2.28
C LEU A 124 -7.62 10.87 3.60
N LEU A 125 -6.70 9.93 3.78
CA LEU A 125 -5.79 9.91 4.94
C LEU A 125 -4.75 11.02 4.87
N GLY A 126 -4.18 11.25 3.69
CA GLY A 126 -3.19 12.29 3.51
C GLY A 126 -2.69 12.42 2.08
N VAL A 127 -1.86 13.43 1.92
CA VAL A 127 -1.21 13.78 0.66
C VAL A 127 0.29 13.76 0.90
N VAL A 128 1.02 13.04 0.06
CA VAL A 128 2.47 13.00 0.07
C VAL A 128 2.97 13.85 -1.09
N PRO A 129 3.73 14.92 -0.84
CA PRO A 129 4.21 15.80 -1.88
C PRO A 129 5.24 15.12 -2.77
N HIS A 130 5.40 15.64 -3.98
CA HIS A 130 6.55 15.32 -4.81
C HIS A 130 7.82 15.87 -4.16
N ASP A 131 8.89 15.07 -4.14
CA ASP A 131 10.18 15.45 -3.56
C ASP A 131 11.31 14.86 -4.41
N ASP A 132 12.10 15.72 -5.02
CA ASP A 132 13.22 15.33 -5.88
C ASP A 132 14.32 14.58 -5.10
N GLN A 133 14.42 14.80 -3.79
CA GLN A 133 15.36 14.06 -2.94
C GLN A 133 14.99 12.58 -2.86
N VAL A 134 13.69 12.23 -2.86
CA VAL A 134 13.26 10.84 -2.90
C VAL A 134 13.75 10.17 -4.17
N TYR A 135 13.55 10.84 -5.31
CA TYR A 135 14.06 10.34 -6.60
C TYR A 135 15.57 10.17 -6.60
N GLN A 136 16.31 11.16 -6.08
CA GLN A 136 17.77 11.11 -5.99
C GLN A 136 18.24 9.94 -5.09
N TYR A 137 17.56 9.71 -3.95
CA TYR A 137 17.88 8.60 -3.06
C TYR A 137 17.65 7.24 -3.72
N ASP A 138 16.58 7.14 -4.51
CA ASP A 138 16.26 5.92 -5.26
C ASP A 138 17.33 5.65 -6.33
N CYS A 139 17.72 6.66 -7.10
CA CYS A 139 18.81 6.57 -8.08
C CYS A 139 20.15 6.18 -7.46
N ASP A 140 20.44 6.70 -6.27
CA ASP A 140 21.69 6.41 -5.54
C ASP A 140 21.65 5.07 -4.78
N GLY A 141 20.53 4.35 -4.80
CA GLY A 141 20.32 3.14 -3.99
C GLY A 141 20.36 3.41 -2.47
N LYS A 142 20.03 4.63 -2.05
CA LYS A 142 19.99 5.00 -0.64
C LYS A 142 18.63 4.69 -0.03
N PRO A 143 18.59 4.10 1.18
CA PRO A 143 17.31 3.84 1.85
C PRO A 143 16.55 5.14 2.16
N ILE A 144 15.27 5.20 1.80
CA ILE A 144 14.39 6.37 2.02
C ILE A 144 14.27 6.74 3.51
N ILE A 145 14.44 5.76 4.40
CA ILE A 145 14.46 6.01 5.85
C ILE A 145 15.57 7.00 6.28
N ARG A 146 16.59 7.19 5.44
CA ARG A 146 17.68 8.16 5.66
C ARG A 146 17.39 9.56 5.15
N LEU A 147 16.23 9.82 4.57
CA LEU A 147 15.82 11.18 4.24
C LEU A 147 15.94 12.10 5.46
N PRO A 148 16.31 13.37 5.28
CA PRO A 148 16.39 14.34 6.36
C PRO A 148 15.07 14.43 7.15
N LYS A 149 15.15 14.78 8.42
CA LYS A 149 13.94 14.87 9.28
C LYS A 149 12.98 15.97 8.84
N ASP A 150 13.48 16.98 8.16
CA ASP A 150 12.75 18.10 7.59
C ASP A 150 12.23 17.84 6.16
N SER A 151 12.45 16.63 5.61
CA SER A 151 11.87 16.25 4.32
C SER A 151 10.33 16.37 4.35
N PRO A 152 9.74 17.05 3.35
CA PRO A 152 8.28 17.17 3.24
C PRO A 152 7.55 15.82 3.18
N VAL A 153 8.16 14.84 2.52
CA VAL A 153 7.63 13.46 2.44
C VAL A 153 7.62 12.82 3.82
N ARG A 154 8.71 12.96 4.57
CA ARG A 154 8.81 12.38 5.91
C ARG A 154 7.81 13.00 6.89
N SER A 155 7.61 14.31 6.81
CA SER A 155 6.62 15.03 7.58
C SER A 155 5.20 14.56 7.25
N ALA A 156 4.85 14.50 5.96
CA ALA A 156 3.54 14.05 5.51
C ALA A 156 3.22 12.61 5.95
N LEU A 157 4.18 11.70 5.80
CA LEU A 157 4.02 10.31 6.27
C LEU A 157 3.84 10.23 7.79
N GLY A 158 4.58 11.04 8.56
CA GLY A 158 4.41 11.12 10.01
C GLY A 158 3.02 11.57 10.44
N GLU A 159 2.43 12.54 9.74
CA GLU A 159 1.04 12.96 10.00
C GLU A 159 0.02 11.87 9.66
N ILE A 160 0.25 11.11 8.57
CA ILE A 160 -0.62 9.99 8.19
C ILE A 160 -0.57 8.89 9.24
N VAL A 161 0.63 8.51 9.70
CA VAL A 161 0.82 7.49 10.75
C VAL A 161 0.13 7.90 12.04
N LYS A 162 0.26 9.15 12.47
CA LYS A 162 -0.45 9.67 13.65
C LYS A 162 -1.98 9.58 13.49
N LYS A 163 -2.53 9.91 12.30
CA LYS A 163 -3.98 9.77 12.04
C LYS A 163 -4.47 8.34 12.16
N LEU A 164 -3.63 7.37 11.83
CA LEU A 164 -3.92 5.94 11.96
C LEU A 164 -3.81 5.43 13.40
N GLY A 165 -3.32 6.25 14.33
CA GLY A 165 -3.12 5.86 15.72
C GLY A 165 -1.92 4.92 15.94
N LEU A 166 -0.97 4.96 15.01
CA LEU A 166 0.24 4.14 14.99
C LEU A 166 1.46 4.90 15.50
#